data_35e6cb8d2095ee16a4f29f842c453447
#
_entry.id   35e6cb8d2095ee16a4f29f842c453447
#
_cell.length_a   1.000
_cell.length_b   1.000
_cell.length_c   1.000
_cell.angle_alpha   90.00
_cell.angle_beta   90.00
_cell.angle_gamma   90.00
#
_symmetry.space_group_name_H-M   'P 1'
#
loop_
_entity.id
_entity.type
_entity.pdbx_description
1 polymer ?
#
loop_
_entity_poly.entity_id
_entity_poly.type
_entity_poly.pdbx_seq_one_letter_code
_entity_poly.pdbx_strand_id
1 'polypeptide(L)'
;MKSRDTLIRLKKFQVDEKRRRVAQIEGMIAEFERMAADLDREIKTEQERAGIHDPAHFAYPTYAKAAMQRKENLKRSADELKVQLDDARAALGEAFEELKKVELLDERDQARERAEENAREQADMDSIGLMRARLGAIA
;
A
#
# COMPACT_ATOMS: atom_id res chain seq x y z
N MET A 1 -2.51 -17.08 -21.09
CA MET A 1 -2.40 -17.48 -20.10
C MET A 1 -1.27 -17.41 -19.11
N LYS A 2 -0.20 -18.25 -19.17
CA LYS A 2 0.87 -18.20 -18.18
C LYS A 2 1.54 -16.83 -18.08
N SER A 3 1.71 -16.11 -19.20
CA SER A 3 2.35 -14.79 -19.20
C SER A 3 1.49 -13.72 -18.53
N ARG A 4 0.16 -13.78 -18.70
CA ARG A 4 -0.75 -12.86 -17.99
C ARG A 4 -0.78 -13.13 -16.50
N ASP A 5 -0.84 -14.41 -16.12
CA ASP A 5 -0.80 -14.82 -14.72
C ASP A 5 0.49 -14.38 -14.04
N THR A 6 1.62 -14.53 -14.73
CA THR A 6 2.93 -14.08 -14.24
C THR A 6 2.96 -12.57 -14.06
N LEU A 7 2.41 -11.81 -15.02
CA LEU A 7 2.35 -10.35 -14.92
C LEU A 7 1.46 -9.89 -13.75
N ILE A 8 0.32 -10.53 -13.55
CA ILE A 8 -0.58 -10.24 -12.42
C ILE A 8 0.13 -10.53 -11.11
N ARG A 9 0.83 -11.65 -10.99
CA ARG A 9 1.62 -11.97 -9.78
C ARG A 9 2.68 -10.91 -9.51
N LEU A 10 3.37 -10.48 -10.56
CA LEU A 10 4.39 -9.43 -10.43
C LEU A 10 3.77 -8.13 -9.91
N LYS A 11 2.63 -7.73 -10.48
CA LYS A 11 1.94 -6.50 -10.04
C LYS A 11 1.42 -6.61 -8.60
N LYS A 12 0.92 -7.77 -8.20
CA LYS A 12 0.52 -8.04 -6.81
C LYS A 12 1.71 -7.96 -5.86
N PHE A 13 2.84 -8.52 -6.26
CA PHE A 13 4.07 -8.44 -5.49
C PHE A 13 4.53 -7.00 -5.30
N GLN A 14 4.47 -6.19 -6.35
CA GLN A 14 4.81 -4.76 -6.28
C GLN A 14 3.88 -4.00 -5.33
N VAL A 15 2.58 -4.28 -5.37
CA VAL A 15 1.62 -3.72 -4.40
C VAL A 15 2.00 -4.09 -2.97
N ASP A 16 2.31 -5.35 -2.72
CA ASP A 16 2.68 -5.82 -1.39
C ASP A 16 3.97 -5.17 -0.89
N GLU A 17 4.96 -4.97 -1.77
CA GLU A 17 6.18 -4.25 -1.42
C GLU A 17 5.89 -2.80 -1.02
N LYS A 18 5.03 -2.12 -1.78
CA LYS A 18 4.66 -0.73 -1.49
C LYS A 18 3.86 -0.62 -0.19
N ARG A 19 2.99 -1.60 0.10
CA ARG A 19 2.29 -1.68 1.39
C ARG A 19 3.27 -1.81 2.56
N ARG A 20 4.25 -2.69 2.42
CA ARG A 20 5.27 -2.89 3.45
C ARG A 20 6.07 -1.62 3.70
N ARG A 21 6.39 -0.88 2.64
CA ARG A 21 7.10 0.38 2.76
C ARG A 21 6.28 1.42 3.52
N VAL A 22 4.99 1.55 3.20
CA VAL A 22 4.06 2.43 3.92
C VAL A 22 4.02 2.05 5.41
N ALA A 23 3.80 0.77 5.72
CA ALA A 23 3.74 0.29 7.09
C ALA A 23 5.05 0.54 7.86
N GLN A 24 6.19 0.35 7.22
CA GLN A 24 7.50 0.61 7.80
C GLN A 24 7.66 2.08 8.19
N ILE A 25 7.31 2.99 7.29
CA ILE A 25 7.41 4.43 7.56
C ILE A 25 6.44 4.85 8.66
N GLU A 26 5.21 4.36 8.63
CA GLU A 26 4.23 4.62 9.69
C GLU A 26 4.73 4.15 11.05
N GLY A 27 5.36 2.97 11.10
CA GLY A 27 5.96 2.45 12.33
C GLY A 27 7.10 3.32 12.85
N MET A 28 7.94 3.85 11.97
CA MET A 28 9.02 4.75 12.34
C MET A 28 8.50 6.08 12.89
N ILE A 29 7.48 6.64 12.26
CA ILE A 29 6.83 7.87 12.73
C ILE A 29 6.25 7.65 14.13
N ALA A 30 5.51 6.56 14.32
CA ALA A 30 4.91 6.23 15.61
C ALA A 30 5.97 6.09 16.71
N GLU A 31 7.10 5.45 16.41
CA GLU A 31 8.20 5.28 17.34
C GLU A 31 8.83 6.61 17.73
N PHE A 32 9.10 7.49 16.77
CA PHE A 32 9.65 8.81 17.06
C PHE A 32 8.68 9.68 17.85
N GLU A 33 7.40 9.62 17.54
CA GLU A 33 6.38 10.36 18.30
C GLU A 33 6.25 9.85 19.74
N ARG A 34 6.34 8.53 19.92
CA ARG A 34 6.35 7.91 21.25
C ARG A 34 7.56 8.35 22.07
N MET A 35 8.75 8.31 21.46
CA MET A 35 9.98 8.76 22.13
C MET A 35 9.90 10.23 22.50
N ALA A 36 9.35 11.07 21.63
CA ALA A 36 9.15 12.50 21.92
C ALA A 36 8.18 12.71 23.09
N ALA A 37 7.11 11.93 23.15
CA ALA A 37 6.14 11.98 24.25
C ALA A 37 6.78 11.54 25.58
N ASP A 38 7.64 10.51 25.56
CA ASP A 38 8.38 10.06 26.73
C ASP A 38 9.31 11.16 27.25
N LEU A 39 10.03 11.83 26.36
CA LEU A 39 10.89 12.97 26.71
C LEU A 39 10.08 14.13 27.30
N ASP A 40 8.89 14.40 26.76
CA ASP A 40 8.03 15.44 27.28
C ASP A 40 7.63 15.18 28.75
N ARG A 41 7.33 13.93 29.08
CA ARG A 41 7.04 13.52 30.47
C ARG A 41 8.26 13.69 31.37
N GLU A 42 9.44 13.31 30.90
CA GLU A 42 10.68 13.47 31.65
C GLU A 42 10.99 14.95 31.92
N ILE A 43 10.77 15.81 30.93
CA ILE A 43 10.94 17.27 31.07
C ILE A 43 10.03 17.81 32.15
N LYS A 44 8.75 17.44 32.13
CA LYS A 44 7.78 17.87 33.14
C LYS A 44 8.18 17.41 34.53
N THR A 45 8.64 16.20 34.69
CA THR A 45 9.11 15.64 35.96
C THR A 45 10.31 16.43 36.48
N GLU A 46 11.28 16.75 35.66
CA GLU A 46 12.45 17.54 36.05
C GLU A 46 12.10 18.97 36.39
N GLN A 47 11.19 19.59 35.66
CA GLN A 47 10.69 20.92 35.95
C GLN A 47 9.98 20.99 37.34
N GLU A 48 9.16 19.99 37.61
CA GLU A 48 8.47 19.88 38.90
C GLU A 48 9.43 19.71 40.08
N ARG A 49 10.45 18.84 39.88
CA ARG A 49 11.48 18.62 40.92
C ARG A 49 12.26 19.89 41.20
N ALA A 50 12.62 20.65 40.20
CA ALA A 50 13.40 21.87 40.36
C ALA A 50 12.53 23.07 40.79
N GLY A 51 11.22 23.00 40.56
CA GLY A 51 10.32 24.12 40.75
C GLY A 51 10.55 25.26 39.76
N ILE A 52 11.23 24.97 38.64
CA ILE A 52 11.59 25.97 37.62
C ILE A 52 11.06 25.46 36.28
N HIS A 53 10.19 26.24 35.63
CA HIS A 53 9.55 25.87 34.36
C HIS A 53 10.04 26.71 33.17
N ASP A 54 10.73 27.83 33.43
CA ASP A 54 11.25 28.70 32.39
C ASP A 54 12.62 28.22 31.90
N PRO A 55 12.75 27.76 30.65
CA PRO A 55 14.02 27.31 30.07
C PRO A 55 15.11 28.41 30.03
N ALA A 56 14.72 29.67 30.09
CA ALA A 56 15.63 30.81 30.12
C ALA A 56 16.22 31.10 31.51
N HIS A 57 15.66 30.47 32.57
CA HIS A 57 16.14 30.67 33.96
C HIS A 57 17.53 30.02 34.09
N PHE A 58 18.46 30.70 34.78
CA PHE A 58 19.83 30.25 34.95
C PHE A 58 19.94 28.89 35.65
N ALA A 59 18.99 28.59 36.55
CA ALA A 59 18.97 27.33 37.32
C ALA A 59 18.09 26.24 36.68
N TYR A 60 17.64 26.44 35.44
CA TYR A 60 16.85 25.43 34.73
C TYR A 60 17.65 24.12 34.59
N PRO A 61 17.05 22.94 34.83
CA PRO A 61 17.78 21.68 34.81
C PRO A 61 18.44 21.42 33.48
N THR A 62 19.75 21.10 33.51
CA THR A 62 20.52 20.80 32.30
C THR A 62 19.95 19.60 31.54
N TYR A 63 19.50 18.56 32.27
CA TYR A 63 18.87 17.40 31.69
C TYR A 63 17.60 17.76 30.92
N ALA A 64 16.74 18.58 31.52
CA ALA A 64 15.50 19.02 30.86
C ALA A 64 15.78 19.83 29.59
N LYS A 65 16.81 20.67 29.61
CA LYS A 65 17.24 21.44 28.44
C LYS A 65 17.73 20.54 27.31
N ALA A 66 18.54 19.55 27.64
CA ALA A 66 19.03 18.58 26.65
C ALA A 66 17.88 17.71 26.11
N ALA A 67 16.96 17.32 26.98
CA ALA A 67 15.78 16.53 26.58
C ALA A 67 14.84 17.33 25.65
N MET A 68 14.69 18.63 25.86
CA MET A 68 13.95 19.50 24.95
C MET A 68 14.55 19.50 23.54
N GLN A 69 15.87 19.58 23.45
CA GLN A 69 16.57 19.54 22.18
C GLN A 69 16.36 18.20 21.45
N ARG A 70 16.48 17.10 22.19
CA ARG A 70 16.23 15.77 21.64
C ARG A 70 14.79 15.59 21.18
N LYS A 71 13.83 16.09 21.95
CA LYS A 71 12.40 16.08 21.60
C LYS A 71 12.17 16.81 20.28
N GLU A 72 12.73 18.01 20.13
CA GLU A 72 12.61 18.78 18.89
C GLU A 72 13.22 18.05 17.69
N ASN A 73 14.38 17.40 17.87
CA ASN A 73 15.02 16.62 16.82
C ASN A 73 14.15 15.41 16.41
N LEU A 74 13.54 14.73 17.38
CA LEU A 74 12.64 13.61 17.10
C LEU A 74 11.38 14.05 16.35
N LYS A 75 10.80 15.17 16.74
CA LYS A 75 9.63 15.74 16.06
C LYS A 75 9.96 16.13 14.62
N ARG A 76 11.13 16.72 14.40
CA ARG A 76 11.60 17.08 13.06
C ARG A 76 11.78 15.84 12.19
N SER A 77 12.39 14.80 12.76
CA SER A 77 12.57 13.53 12.07
C SER A 77 11.23 12.88 11.71
N ALA A 78 10.26 12.93 12.62
CA ALA A 78 8.91 12.44 12.34
C ALA A 78 8.24 13.22 11.21
N ASP A 79 8.38 14.55 11.20
CA ASP A 79 7.82 15.41 10.15
C ASP A 79 8.45 15.13 8.78
N GLU A 80 9.76 14.91 8.72
CA GLU A 80 10.45 14.51 7.51
C GLU A 80 9.95 13.16 6.98
N LEU A 81 9.72 12.23 7.89
CA LEU A 81 9.16 10.92 7.53
C LEU A 81 7.72 11.02 7.01
N LYS A 82 6.94 11.99 7.47
CA LYS A 82 5.57 12.21 6.96
C LYS A 82 5.57 12.58 5.48
N VAL A 83 6.56 13.33 5.02
CA VAL A 83 6.75 13.64 3.60
C VAL A 83 7.04 12.35 2.82
N GLN A 84 7.95 11.52 3.34
CA GLN A 84 8.26 10.22 2.74
C GLN A 84 7.03 9.28 2.73
N LEU A 85 6.20 9.37 3.76
CA LEU A 85 4.96 8.59 3.84
C LEU A 85 3.99 8.97 2.73
N ASP A 86 3.83 10.27 2.46
CA ASP A 86 2.98 10.74 1.38
C ASP A 86 3.47 10.21 0.03
N ASP A 87 4.77 10.24 -0.23
CA ASP A 87 5.37 9.68 -1.44
C ASP A 87 5.16 8.17 -1.53
N ALA A 88 5.32 7.46 -0.42
CA ALA A 88 5.11 6.01 -0.37
C ALA A 88 3.65 5.63 -0.62
N ARG A 89 2.72 6.41 -0.09
CA ARG A 89 1.27 6.21 -0.34
C ARG A 89 0.92 6.47 -1.79
N ALA A 90 1.50 7.50 -2.41
CA ALA A 90 1.32 7.78 -3.83
C ALA A 90 1.84 6.62 -4.68
N ALA A 91 3.02 6.10 -4.35
CA ALA A 91 3.60 4.95 -5.06
C ALA A 91 2.73 3.69 -4.91
N LEU A 92 2.14 3.48 -3.73
CA LEU A 92 1.20 2.38 -3.51
C LEU A 92 -0.05 2.54 -4.39
N GLY A 93 -0.61 3.75 -4.46
CA GLY A 93 -1.75 4.06 -5.32
C GLY A 93 -1.47 3.77 -6.79
N GLU A 94 -0.30 4.17 -7.29
CA GLU A 94 0.13 3.87 -8.66
C GLU A 94 0.25 2.37 -8.92
N ALA A 95 0.84 1.64 -7.97
CA ALA A 95 0.98 0.18 -8.09
C ALA A 95 -0.38 -0.51 -8.13
N PHE A 96 -1.34 -0.03 -7.35
CA PHE A 96 -2.72 -0.51 -7.37
C PHE A 96 -3.39 -0.26 -8.71
N GLU A 97 -3.23 0.93 -9.27
CA GLU A 97 -3.81 1.28 -10.57
C GLU A 97 -3.24 0.38 -11.68
N GLU A 98 -1.94 0.13 -11.66
CA GLU A 98 -1.30 -0.78 -12.61
C GLU A 98 -1.84 -2.21 -12.50
N LEU A 99 -1.99 -2.70 -11.27
CA LEU A 99 -2.58 -4.02 -11.04
C LEU A 99 -4.01 -4.08 -11.58
N LYS A 100 -4.82 -3.07 -11.32
CA LYS A 100 -6.20 -3.00 -11.81
C LYS A 100 -6.27 -3.02 -13.34
N LYS A 101 -5.39 -2.29 -14.01
CA LYS A 101 -5.32 -2.27 -15.47
C LYS A 101 -5.05 -3.67 -16.02
N VAL A 102 -4.08 -4.37 -15.46
CA VAL A 102 -3.72 -5.73 -15.91
C VAL A 102 -4.87 -6.71 -15.65
N GLU A 103 -5.49 -6.63 -14.47
CA GLU A 103 -6.63 -7.48 -14.12
C GLU A 103 -7.82 -7.27 -15.08
N LEU A 104 -8.12 -6.01 -15.41
CA LEU A 104 -9.20 -5.67 -16.33
C LEU A 104 -8.91 -6.17 -17.76
N LEU A 105 -7.67 -6.04 -18.22
CA LEU A 105 -7.26 -6.59 -19.53
C LEU A 105 -7.38 -8.11 -19.56
N ASP A 106 -7.00 -8.76 -18.48
CA ASP A 106 -7.13 -10.22 -18.36
C ASP A 106 -8.60 -10.66 -18.39
N GLU A 107 -9.46 -9.98 -17.66
CA GLU A 107 -10.91 -10.25 -17.67
C GLU A 107 -11.52 -10.08 -19.07
N ARG A 108 -11.13 -9.03 -19.79
CA ARG A 108 -11.57 -8.80 -21.18
C ARG A 108 -11.11 -9.92 -22.10
N ASP A 109 -9.87 -10.33 -21.98
CA ASP A 109 -9.31 -11.38 -22.82
C ASP A 109 -9.98 -12.72 -22.52
N GLN A 110 -10.24 -13.02 -21.26
CA GLN A 110 -10.96 -14.23 -20.86
C GLN A 110 -12.40 -14.21 -21.39
N ALA A 111 -13.07 -13.07 -21.31
CA ALA A 111 -14.44 -12.93 -21.81
C ALA A 111 -14.48 -13.12 -23.32
N ARG A 112 -13.51 -12.58 -24.05
CA ARG A 112 -13.40 -12.74 -25.51
C ARG A 112 -13.14 -14.19 -25.89
N GLU A 113 -12.21 -14.86 -25.19
CA GLU A 113 -11.89 -16.28 -25.42
C GLU A 113 -13.12 -17.15 -25.19
N ARG A 114 -13.90 -16.90 -24.13
CA ARG A 114 -15.15 -17.62 -23.87
C ARG A 114 -16.19 -17.39 -24.96
N ALA A 115 -16.31 -16.17 -25.43
CA ALA A 115 -17.24 -15.83 -26.51
C ALA A 115 -16.86 -16.53 -27.81
N GLU A 116 -15.57 -16.58 -28.15
CA GLU A 116 -15.04 -17.29 -29.33
C GLU A 116 -15.29 -18.79 -29.22
N GLU A 117 -15.03 -19.36 -28.04
CA GLU A 117 -15.26 -20.79 -27.78
C GLU A 117 -16.74 -21.13 -27.90
N ASN A 118 -17.62 -20.32 -27.29
CA ASN A 118 -19.07 -20.50 -27.38
C ASN A 118 -19.56 -20.38 -28.83
N ALA A 119 -19.00 -19.48 -29.61
CA ALA A 119 -19.34 -19.33 -31.02
C ALA A 119 -18.92 -20.57 -31.84
N ARG A 120 -17.75 -21.13 -31.54
CA ARG A 120 -17.29 -22.37 -32.17
C ARG A 120 -18.17 -23.55 -31.82
N GLU A 121 -18.53 -23.70 -30.54
CA GLU A 121 -19.43 -24.76 -30.08
C GLU A 121 -20.79 -24.66 -30.76
N GLN A 122 -21.33 -23.44 -30.89
CA GLN A 122 -22.60 -23.20 -31.55
C GLN A 122 -22.52 -23.55 -33.02
N ALA A 123 -21.44 -23.18 -33.70
CA ALA A 123 -21.21 -23.54 -35.11
C ALA A 123 -21.12 -25.06 -35.30
N ASP A 124 -20.44 -25.75 -34.40
CA ASP A 124 -20.33 -27.21 -34.43
C ASP A 124 -21.71 -27.86 -34.19
N MET A 125 -22.47 -27.37 -33.26
CA MET A 125 -23.84 -27.86 -33.00
C MET A 125 -24.75 -27.64 -34.21
N ASP A 126 -24.64 -26.47 -34.85
CA ASP A 126 -25.40 -26.15 -36.05
C ASP A 126 -25.03 -27.07 -37.21
N SER A 127 -23.73 -27.36 -37.38
CA SER A 127 -23.26 -28.33 -38.39
C SER A 127 -23.82 -29.73 -38.14
N ILE A 128 -23.79 -30.20 -36.92
CA ILE A 128 -24.37 -31.49 -36.51
C ILE A 128 -25.88 -31.50 -36.79
N GLY A 129 -26.58 -30.42 -36.44
CA GLY A 129 -28.01 -30.27 -36.72
C GLY A 129 -28.32 -30.37 -38.22
N LEU A 130 -27.54 -29.70 -39.05
CA LEU A 130 -27.68 -29.77 -40.50
C LEU A 130 -27.42 -31.17 -41.05
N MET A 131 -26.40 -31.85 -40.57
CA MET A 131 -26.09 -33.23 -40.95
C MET A 131 -27.23 -34.15 -40.56
N ARG A 132 -27.80 -34.04 -39.39
CA ARG A 132 -28.94 -34.83 -38.95
C ARG A 132 -30.17 -34.57 -39.80
N ALA A 133 -30.45 -33.31 -40.15
CA ALA A 133 -31.54 -32.96 -41.03
C ALA A 133 -31.38 -33.58 -42.41
N ARG A 134 -30.16 -33.55 -42.98
CA ARG A 134 -29.87 -34.20 -44.29
C ARG A 134 -30.07 -35.70 -44.25
N LEU A 135 -29.58 -36.34 -43.15
CA LEU A 135 -29.77 -37.79 -43.01
C LEU A 135 -31.23 -38.14 -42.80
N GLY A 136 -31.99 -37.34 -42.08
CA GLY A 136 -33.44 -37.51 -41.92
C GLY A 136 -34.21 -37.32 -43.22
N ALA A 137 -33.77 -36.45 -44.09
CA ALA A 137 -34.40 -36.22 -45.42
C ALA A 137 -34.14 -37.35 -46.38
N ILE A 138 -33.05 -38.11 -46.21
CA ILE A 138 -32.71 -39.27 -47.07
C ILE A 138 -33.48 -40.52 -46.63
N ALA A 139 -33.79 -40.61 -45.36
CA ALA A 139 -34.56 -41.72 -44.81
C ALA A 139 -36.04 -41.56 -45.15
#